data_51d3f9672608dc6e489dc93a9636e2f3
#
_entry.id   51d3f9672608dc6e489dc93a9636e2f3
#
_cell.length_a   1.000
_cell.length_b   1.000
_cell.length_c   1.000
_cell.angle_alpha   90.00
_cell.angle_beta   90.00
_cell.angle_gamma   90.00
#
_symmetry.space_group_name_H-M   'P 1'
#
loop_
_entity.id
_entity.type
_entity.pdbx_description
1 polymer ?
#
loop_
_entity_poly.entity_id
_entity_poly.type
_entity_poly.pdbx_seq_one_letter_code
_entity_poly.pdbx_strand_id
1 'polypeptide(L)'
;MHEKNLKISKLCEAIQAKQYRVARVFGDPAGYQMQSSVGMGEADLFRQITGWPVISRMDKYSRSIQSGISHVRQFMMSADGTKRLHIDHKCTGIVEDLESYRYPEHKEGSHLKNDPLKDGYHDHGCDSLRYGLCGRFPIRKQKYRVDKL
;
A
#
# COMPACT_ATOMS: atom_id res chain seq x y z
N MET A 1 3.09 -9.86 10.36
CA MET A 1 4.51 -10.23 10.23
C MET A 1 5.23 -9.01 9.70
N HIS A 2 6.10 -8.43 10.51
CA HIS A 2 6.83 -7.20 10.20
C HIS A 2 8.32 -7.52 10.29
N GLU A 3 8.87 -8.10 9.22
CA GLU A 3 10.27 -8.46 9.16
C GLU A 3 10.98 -7.61 8.11
N LYS A 4 12.08 -6.97 8.51
CA LYS A 4 12.92 -6.16 7.63
C LYS A 4 13.83 -7.04 6.78
N ASN A 5 14.07 -6.60 5.55
CA ASN A 5 15.03 -7.22 4.62
C ASN A 5 14.81 -8.73 4.38
N LEU A 6 13.56 -9.18 4.47
CA LEU A 6 13.23 -10.56 4.18
C LEU A 6 13.38 -10.81 2.68
N LYS A 7 14.21 -11.78 2.30
CA LYS A 7 14.29 -12.21 0.90
C LYS A 7 12.92 -12.71 0.45
N ILE A 8 12.52 -12.42 -0.79
CA ILE A 8 11.20 -12.78 -1.32
C ILE A 8 10.86 -14.26 -1.15
N SER A 9 11.84 -15.16 -1.26
CA SER A 9 11.64 -16.60 -1.03
C SER A 9 11.18 -16.90 0.39
N LYS A 10 11.83 -16.31 1.40
CA LYS A 10 11.42 -16.47 2.81
C LYS A 10 10.05 -15.86 3.11
N LEU A 11 9.71 -14.73 2.47
CA LEU A 11 8.38 -14.14 2.56
C LEU A 11 7.32 -15.12 2.02
N CYS A 12 7.58 -15.72 0.86
CA CYS A 12 6.67 -16.71 0.25
C CYS A 12 6.48 -17.92 1.17
N GLU A 13 7.56 -18.49 1.70
CA GLU A 13 7.52 -19.61 2.65
C GLU A 13 6.69 -19.26 3.89
N ALA A 14 6.92 -18.08 4.48
CA ALA A 14 6.20 -17.64 5.67
C ALA A 14 4.70 -17.40 5.41
N ILE A 15 4.33 -16.89 4.24
CA ILE A 15 2.91 -16.70 3.87
C ILE A 15 2.25 -18.06 3.61
N GLN A 16 2.93 -18.97 2.89
CA GLN A 16 2.41 -20.31 2.60
C GLN A 16 2.23 -21.14 3.88
N ALA A 17 3.16 -21.03 4.83
CA ALA A 17 3.06 -21.69 6.14
C ALA A 17 1.82 -21.25 6.95
N LYS A 18 1.25 -20.08 6.68
CA LYS A 18 0.01 -19.60 7.31
C LYS A 18 -1.24 -20.28 6.76
N GLN A 19 -1.15 -21.01 5.65
CA GLN A 19 -2.26 -21.69 5.00
C GLN A 19 -3.48 -20.80 4.72
N TYR A 20 -3.25 -19.50 4.47
CA TYR A 20 -4.33 -18.58 4.14
C TYR A 20 -4.99 -18.95 2.82
N ARG A 21 -6.32 -18.88 2.78
CA ARG A 21 -7.07 -18.95 1.53
C ARG A 21 -6.92 -17.63 0.78
N VAL A 22 -5.87 -17.53 -0.06
CA VAL A 22 -5.56 -16.31 -0.80
C VAL A 22 -6.46 -16.20 -2.02
N ALA A 23 -7.29 -15.15 -2.08
CA ALA A 23 -8.13 -14.85 -3.22
C ALA A 23 -7.44 -13.92 -4.23
N ARG A 24 -6.69 -12.94 -3.75
CA ARG A 24 -5.95 -11.96 -4.57
C ARG A 24 -4.75 -11.43 -3.80
N VAL A 25 -3.69 -11.09 -4.52
CA VAL A 25 -2.50 -10.42 -3.99
C VAL A 25 -2.39 -9.05 -4.67
N PHE A 26 -2.19 -8.01 -3.89
CA PHE A 26 -1.95 -6.65 -4.39
C PHE A 26 -0.55 -6.21 -3.95
N GLY A 27 0.16 -5.51 -4.82
CA GLY A 27 1.52 -5.07 -4.54
C GLY A 27 1.89 -3.75 -5.21
N ASP A 28 3.06 -3.26 -4.84
CA ASP A 28 3.66 -2.09 -5.43
C ASP A 28 3.97 -2.35 -6.92
N PRO A 29 3.61 -1.44 -7.84
CA PRO A 29 4.07 -1.48 -9.22
C PRO A 29 5.60 -1.57 -9.38
N ALA A 30 6.37 -1.02 -8.44
CA ALA A 30 7.83 -1.12 -8.45
C ALA A 30 8.33 -2.57 -8.32
N GLY A 31 7.55 -3.48 -7.74
CA GLY A 31 7.88 -4.90 -7.64
C GLY A 31 8.02 -5.62 -9.00
N TYR A 32 7.57 -5.00 -10.10
CA TYR A 32 7.80 -5.50 -11.46
C TYR A 32 9.07 -4.99 -12.11
N GLN A 33 9.82 -4.09 -11.46
CA GLN A 33 11.10 -3.63 -11.97
C GLN A 33 12.13 -4.77 -11.90
N MET A 34 12.83 -4.99 -13.01
CA MET A 34 13.88 -6.01 -13.07
C MET A 34 15.00 -5.70 -12.09
N GLN A 35 15.34 -6.67 -11.28
CA GLN A 35 16.56 -6.62 -10.47
C GLN A 35 17.71 -7.24 -11.24
N SER A 36 18.83 -6.51 -11.34
CA SER A 36 20.01 -6.92 -12.11
C SER A 36 20.61 -8.26 -11.66
N SER A 37 20.42 -8.63 -10.39
CA SER A 37 20.97 -9.86 -9.81
C SER A 37 20.14 -11.13 -10.07
N VAL A 38 18.87 -10.98 -10.41
CA VAL A 38 17.92 -12.11 -10.55
C VAL A 38 17.31 -12.20 -11.95
N GLY A 39 17.42 -11.14 -12.75
CA GLY A 39 16.88 -11.08 -14.12
C GLY A 39 15.36 -11.00 -14.20
N MET A 40 14.66 -10.84 -13.06
CA MET A 40 13.20 -10.64 -13.01
C MET A 40 12.80 -9.73 -11.84
N GLY A 41 11.58 -9.22 -11.87
CA GLY A 41 11.00 -8.44 -10.78
C GLY A 41 10.57 -9.32 -9.60
N GLU A 42 10.52 -8.73 -8.40
CA GLU A 42 10.07 -9.45 -7.19
C GLU A 42 8.63 -9.95 -7.29
N ALA A 43 7.76 -9.23 -7.98
CA ALA A 43 6.37 -9.64 -8.20
C ALA A 43 6.28 -10.90 -9.08
N ASP A 44 7.15 -11.02 -10.09
CA ASP A 44 7.21 -12.20 -10.95
C ASP A 44 7.82 -13.40 -10.21
N LEU A 45 8.86 -13.16 -9.41
CA LEU A 45 9.45 -14.18 -8.56
C LEU A 45 8.45 -14.69 -7.51
N PHE A 46 7.70 -13.78 -6.87
CA PHE A 46 6.62 -14.14 -5.96
C PHE A 46 5.59 -15.04 -6.63
N ARG A 47 5.14 -14.65 -7.84
CA ARG A 47 4.20 -15.46 -8.64
C ARG A 47 4.78 -16.83 -8.97
N GLN A 48 6.06 -16.91 -9.34
CA GLN A 48 6.71 -18.18 -9.67
C GLN A 48 6.75 -19.13 -8.48
N ILE A 49 7.02 -18.62 -7.28
CA ILE A 49 7.12 -19.45 -6.05
C ILE A 49 5.74 -19.85 -5.54
N THR A 50 4.79 -18.92 -5.52
CA THR A 50 3.49 -19.14 -4.85
C THR A 50 2.37 -19.60 -5.79
N GLY A 51 2.52 -19.36 -7.09
CA GLY A 51 1.45 -19.53 -8.08
C GLY A 51 0.42 -18.39 -8.07
N TRP A 52 0.53 -17.40 -7.18
CA TRP A 52 -0.43 -16.31 -7.04
C TRP A 52 0.02 -15.07 -7.82
N PRO A 53 -0.78 -14.60 -8.79
CA PRO A 53 -0.43 -13.38 -9.50
C PRO A 53 -0.57 -12.16 -8.60
N VAL A 54 0.42 -11.27 -8.64
CA VAL A 54 0.37 -9.96 -7.99
C VAL A 54 -0.38 -8.98 -8.89
N ILE A 55 -1.35 -8.28 -8.36
CA ILE A 55 -2.10 -7.25 -9.05
C ILE A 55 -1.54 -5.89 -8.63
N SER A 56 -1.02 -5.11 -9.57
CA SER A 56 -0.54 -3.76 -9.33
C SER A 56 -1.33 -2.77 -10.15
N ARG A 57 -1.79 -1.70 -9.50
CA ARG A 57 -2.50 -0.63 -10.18
C ARG A 57 -1.54 0.44 -10.67
N MET A 58 -1.59 0.67 -12.00
CA MET A 58 -0.71 1.61 -12.70
C MET A 58 -1.40 2.94 -13.06
N ASP A 59 -2.70 3.09 -12.75
CA ASP A 59 -3.41 4.32 -13.04
C ASP A 59 -2.89 5.51 -12.20
N LYS A 60 -3.08 6.74 -12.73
CA LYS A 60 -2.56 7.97 -12.13
C LYS A 60 -2.97 8.17 -10.66
N TYR A 61 -4.20 7.81 -10.31
CA TYR A 61 -4.73 8.05 -8.96
C TYR A 61 -4.21 7.02 -7.96
N SER A 62 -4.16 5.75 -8.35
CA SER A 62 -3.63 4.67 -7.49
C SER A 62 -2.13 4.82 -7.23
N ARG A 63 -1.37 5.47 -8.14
CA ARG A 63 0.04 5.78 -7.94
C ARG A 63 0.29 7.03 -7.10
N SER A 64 -0.69 7.92 -6.99
CA SER A 64 -0.57 9.14 -6.18
C SER A 64 -0.59 8.78 -4.69
N ILE A 65 0.48 9.09 -3.98
CA ILE A 65 0.59 8.90 -2.54
C ILE A 65 -0.54 9.62 -1.81
N GLN A 66 -0.77 10.89 -2.13
CA GLN A 66 -1.80 11.71 -1.51
C GLN A 66 -3.22 11.18 -1.74
N SER A 67 -3.53 10.81 -3.00
CA SER A 67 -4.83 10.22 -3.33
C SER A 67 -5.03 8.89 -2.60
N GLY A 68 -3.98 8.08 -2.51
CA GLY A 68 -4.01 6.80 -1.81
C GLY A 68 -4.21 6.95 -0.31
N ILE A 69 -3.51 7.90 0.33
CA ILE A 69 -3.68 8.21 1.77
C ILE A 69 -5.12 8.69 2.03
N SER A 70 -5.63 9.62 1.21
CA SER A 70 -7.01 10.09 1.33
C SER A 70 -8.01 8.94 1.20
N HIS A 71 -7.74 7.99 0.31
CA HIS A 71 -8.57 6.80 0.13
C HIS A 71 -8.56 5.90 1.37
N VAL A 72 -7.38 5.62 1.95
CA VAL A 72 -7.25 4.87 3.22
C VAL A 72 -8.04 5.55 4.33
N ARG A 73 -7.86 6.88 4.50
CA ARG A 73 -8.59 7.66 5.52
C ARG A 73 -10.10 7.58 5.36
N GLN A 74 -10.62 7.62 4.12
CA GLN A 74 -12.04 7.44 3.84
C GLN A 74 -12.56 6.05 4.22
N PHE A 75 -11.71 5.02 4.14
CA PHE A 75 -12.07 3.68 4.61
C PHE A 75 -12.00 3.56 6.13
N MET A 76 -11.08 4.25 6.78
CA MET A 76 -11.01 4.32 8.24
C MET A 76 -12.22 5.05 8.82
N MET A 77 -12.57 6.19 8.23
CA MET A 77 -13.77 6.97 8.59
C MET A 77 -14.13 7.93 7.47
N SER A 78 -15.27 7.73 6.84
CA SER A 78 -15.82 8.65 5.84
C SER A 78 -16.49 9.86 6.48
N ALA A 79 -16.80 10.89 5.67
CA ALA A 79 -17.39 12.14 6.18
C ALA A 79 -18.73 11.96 6.91
N ASP A 80 -19.47 10.90 6.58
CA ASP A 80 -20.72 10.51 7.24
C ASP A 80 -20.51 9.64 8.51
N GLY A 81 -19.26 9.46 8.94
CA GLY A 81 -18.90 8.65 10.11
C GLY A 81 -18.83 7.15 9.86
N THR A 82 -19.09 6.68 8.63
CA THR A 82 -19.04 5.24 8.29
C THR A 82 -17.60 4.73 8.32
N LYS A 83 -17.36 3.63 9.05
CA LYS A 83 -16.08 2.92 9.12
C LYS A 83 -16.16 1.65 8.28
N ARG A 84 -15.25 1.49 7.31
CA ARG A 84 -15.20 0.34 6.39
C ARG A 84 -13.90 -0.46 6.50
N LEU A 85 -12.89 0.11 7.14
CA LEU A 85 -11.62 -0.57 7.45
C LEU A 85 -11.56 -0.84 8.93
N HIS A 86 -11.42 -2.11 9.29
CA HIS A 86 -11.20 -2.56 10.65
C HIS A 86 -9.88 -3.33 10.69
N ILE A 87 -9.02 -2.99 11.65
CA ILE A 87 -7.72 -3.63 11.85
C ILE A 87 -7.78 -4.33 13.20
N ASP A 88 -7.52 -5.63 13.22
CA ASP A 88 -7.47 -6.41 14.46
C ASP A 88 -6.29 -5.93 15.32
N HIS A 89 -6.50 -5.81 16.62
CA HIS A 89 -5.48 -5.38 17.58
C HIS A 89 -4.24 -6.30 17.60
N LYS A 90 -4.37 -7.54 17.13
CA LYS A 90 -3.25 -8.47 16.95
C LYS A 90 -2.33 -8.10 15.80
N CYS A 91 -2.78 -7.22 14.91
CA CYS A 91 -1.97 -6.70 13.79
C CYS A 91 -1.08 -5.55 14.28
N THR A 92 -0.28 -5.78 15.33
CA THR A 92 0.50 -4.75 16.04
C THR A 92 1.42 -3.97 15.10
N GLY A 93 2.06 -4.62 14.13
CA GLY A 93 2.96 -3.95 13.19
C GLY A 93 2.27 -2.89 12.33
N ILE A 94 1.08 -3.17 11.78
CA ILE A 94 0.36 -2.16 10.98
C ILE A 94 -0.25 -1.06 11.86
N VAL A 95 -0.60 -1.37 13.11
CA VAL A 95 -1.07 -0.36 14.07
C VAL A 95 0.06 0.62 14.39
N GLU A 96 1.25 0.11 14.73
CA GLU A 96 2.46 0.91 14.99
C GLU A 96 2.85 1.77 13.78
N ASP A 97 2.84 1.20 12.57
CA ASP A 97 3.12 1.92 11.33
C ASP A 97 2.15 3.09 11.13
N LEU A 98 0.84 2.87 11.34
CA LEU A 98 -0.18 3.91 11.17
C LEU A 98 -0.07 5.01 12.23
N GLU A 99 0.26 4.69 13.48
CA GLU A 99 0.46 5.65 14.56
C GLU A 99 1.73 6.49 14.37
N SER A 100 2.76 5.90 13.75
CA SER A 100 4.04 6.56 13.50
C SER A 100 4.08 7.33 12.17
N TYR A 101 3.12 7.09 11.27
CA TYR A 101 3.09 7.66 9.92
C TYR A 101 2.77 9.16 9.95
N ARG A 102 3.76 9.99 9.68
CA ARG A 102 3.67 11.45 9.82
C ARG A 102 4.27 12.20 8.63
N TYR A 103 3.90 13.45 8.51
CA TYR A 103 4.51 14.40 7.59
C TYR A 103 5.75 15.04 8.20
N PRO A 104 6.73 15.50 7.37
CA PRO A 104 7.87 16.23 7.88
C PRO A 104 7.42 17.52 8.58
N GLU A 105 8.11 17.89 9.66
CA GLU A 105 7.88 19.17 10.32
C GLU A 105 8.28 20.32 9.39
N HIS A 106 7.49 21.38 9.43
CA HIS A 106 7.77 22.61 8.68
C HIS A 106 8.99 23.30 9.26
N LYS A 107 10.04 23.47 8.44
CA LYS A 107 11.08 24.46 8.70
C LYS A 107 10.76 25.70 7.87
N GLU A 108 10.74 26.88 8.49
CA GLU A 108 10.59 28.17 7.79
C GLU A 108 11.57 28.23 6.60
N GLY A 109 11.06 28.59 5.40
CA GLY A 109 11.87 28.72 4.18
C GLY A 109 12.08 27.43 3.37
N SER A 110 11.54 26.27 3.79
CA SER A 110 11.60 25.05 2.98
C SER A 110 10.37 24.88 2.08
N HIS A 111 10.59 24.45 0.83
CA HIS A 111 9.49 24.03 -0.04
C HIS A 111 8.77 22.85 0.59
N LEU A 112 7.45 22.98 0.79
CA LEU A 112 6.57 21.96 1.33
C LEU A 112 6.65 20.68 0.51
N LYS A 113 7.29 19.64 1.03
CA LYS A 113 7.05 18.29 0.53
C LYS A 113 5.72 17.83 1.10
N ASN A 114 4.72 17.70 0.24
CA ASN A 114 3.39 17.21 0.61
C ASN A 114 3.35 15.69 0.83
N ASP A 115 4.49 15.02 0.80
CA ASP A 115 4.57 13.58 1.00
C ASP A 115 4.99 13.26 2.43
N PRO A 116 4.47 12.19 3.03
CA PRO A 116 4.89 11.73 4.35
C PRO A 116 6.37 11.40 4.41
N LEU A 117 6.92 11.42 5.63
CA LEU A 117 8.28 10.97 5.87
C LEU A 117 8.41 9.51 5.49
N LYS A 118 9.44 9.22 4.69
CA LYS A 118 9.88 7.86 4.40
C LYS A 118 11.07 7.55 5.28
N ASP A 119 10.82 6.95 6.42
CA ASP A 119 11.85 6.53 7.36
C ASP A 119 12.42 5.14 7.04
N GLY A 120 11.85 4.47 6.02
CA GLY A 120 12.21 3.12 5.61
C GLY A 120 11.83 2.07 6.66
N TYR A 121 10.95 2.42 7.58
CA TYR A 121 10.50 1.55 8.66
C TYR A 121 8.98 1.49 8.75
N HIS A 122 8.33 2.60 9.06
CA HIS A 122 6.89 2.68 9.28
C HIS A 122 6.10 2.99 8.00
N ASP A 123 6.78 3.39 6.93
CA ASP A 123 6.13 3.66 5.64
C ASP A 123 5.71 2.39 4.89
N HIS A 124 6.39 1.25 5.09
CA HIS A 124 6.13 0.03 4.34
C HIS A 124 4.75 -0.59 4.61
N GLY A 125 4.31 -0.66 5.86
CA GLY A 125 2.99 -1.19 6.20
C GLY A 125 1.88 -0.26 5.71
N CYS A 126 2.06 1.05 5.85
CA CYS A 126 1.13 2.06 5.33
C CYS A 126 1.01 1.98 3.80
N ASP A 127 2.13 1.84 3.09
CA ASP A 127 2.14 1.65 1.64
C ASP A 127 1.49 0.33 1.23
N SER A 128 1.75 -0.77 1.93
CA SER A 128 1.11 -2.06 1.67
C SER A 128 -0.41 -1.99 1.83
N LEU A 129 -0.90 -1.35 2.89
CA LEU A 129 -2.32 -1.12 3.12
C LEU A 129 -2.93 -0.26 1.99
N ARG A 130 -2.24 0.80 1.59
CA ARG A 130 -2.63 1.68 0.48
C ARG A 130 -2.75 0.92 -0.83
N TYR A 131 -1.75 0.10 -1.20
CA TYR A 131 -1.80 -0.72 -2.41
C TYR A 131 -2.93 -1.74 -2.37
N GLY A 132 -3.14 -2.39 -1.23
CA GLY A 132 -4.23 -3.32 -1.03
C GLY A 132 -5.60 -2.68 -1.24
N LEU A 133 -5.84 -1.54 -0.60
CA LEU A 133 -7.12 -0.81 -0.71
C LEU A 133 -7.33 -0.22 -2.11
N CYS A 134 -6.34 0.45 -2.69
CA CYS A 134 -6.45 1.00 -4.05
C CYS A 134 -6.61 -0.12 -5.08
N GLY A 135 -5.96 -1.26 -4.88
CA GLY A 135 -6.08 -2.42 -5.76
C GLY A 135 -7.47 -3.05 -5.71
N ARG A 136 -8.01 -3.26 -4.52
CA ARG A 136 -9.33 -3.88 -4.31
C ARG A 136 -10.49 -2.93 -4.60
N PHE A 137 -10.34 -1.67 -4.23
CA PHE A 137 -11.35 -0.60 -4.34
C PHE A 137 -10.73 0.59 -5.10
N PRO A 138 -10.77 0.59 -6.43
CA PRO A 138 -10.14 1.65 -7.23
C PRO A 138 -10.69 3.04 -6.92
N ILE A 139 -9.79 4.03 -6.87
CA ILE A 139 -10.17 5.44 -6.75
C ILE A 139 -10.87 5.86 -8.04
N ARG A 140 -12.14 6.19 -7.95
CA ARG A 140 -12.92 6.67 -9.10
C ARG A 140 -12.87 8.19 -9.17
N LYS A 141 -12.62 8.73 -10.37
CA LYS A 141 -12.77 10.17 -10.60
C LYS A 141 -14.26 10.53 -10.49
N GLN A 142 -14.61 11.39 -9.54
CA GLN A 142 -15.94 11.99 -9.57
C GLN A 142 -16.05 12.87 -10.82
N LYS A 143 -16.94 12.52 -11.75
CA LYS A 143 -17.32 13.39 -12.84
C LYS A 143 -18.35 14.37 -12.26
N TYR A 144 -17.90 15.56 -11.90
CA TYR A 144 -18.83 16.65 -11.63
C TYR A 144 -19.48 17.04 -12.97
N ARG A 145 -20.77 16.84 -13.07
CA ARG A 145 -21.57 17.37 -14.15
C ARG A 145 -21.80 18.84 -13.80
N VAL A 146 -21.06 19.73 -14.45
CA VAL A 146 -21.38 21.16 -14.39
C VAL A 146 -22.51 21.34 -15.40
N ASP A 147 -23.75 21.36 -14.91
CA ASP A 147 -24.86 21.79 -15.72
C ASP A 147 -24.64 23.27 -16.02
N LYS A 148 -24.41 23.59 -17.29
CA LYS A 148 -24.33 24.97 -17.76
C LYS A 148 -25.70 25.59 -17.55
N LEU A 149 -25.77 26.56 -16.64
CA LEU A 149 -26.89 27.49 -16.49
C LEU A 149 -27.04 28.35 -17.75
#